data_795ee19788ed12fefeac9a8323472787
#
_entry.id   795ee19788ed12fefeac9a8323472787
#
_cell.length_a   1.000
_cell.length_b   1.000
_cell.length_c   1.000
_cell.angle_alpha   90.00
_cell.angle_beta   90.00
_cell.angle_gamma   90.00
#
_symmetry.space_group_name_H-M   'P 1'
#
loop_
_entity.id
_entity.type
_entity.pdbx_description
1 polymer ?
#
loop_
_entity_poly.entity_id
_entity_poly.type
_entity_poly.pdbx_seq_one_letter_code
_entity_poly.pdbx_strand_id
1 'polypeptide(L)'
;MQPTPPDDSAAPGQAPTTSDPPPAADGLEALTLTLHDTPAPARDVAAAQSRRGRITMLLILAACALPVVASYLTYYVIRPQLGRTNYATLVDPQRPLPDLAALPAQDMAGRSVPLTSLKGQWLLIVVAPAACDKACENRLFMQRQLREMMGAESDRIDKVWLVDSPEAIAPAVATAIATRPAVTAYRVERAALGRWLEPEAGHALEDHLYIVDPLGNWMMRAPADADPIKLKKDIDKLLKASAWWDRPKDAR
;
A
#
# COMPACT_ATOMS: atom_id res chain seq x y z
N MET A 1 31.34 28.96 -25.24
CA MET A 1 31.33 29.33 -26.65
C MET A 1 29.89 29.50 -27.08
N GLN A 2 29.44 30.76 -27.08
CA GLN A 2 28.17 31.22 -27.64
C GLN A 2 28.42 31.80 -29.03
N PRO A 3 27.52 31.69 -29.97
CA PRO A 3 27.45 32.63 -31.04
C PRO A 3 26.23 33.56 -30.93
N THR A 4 26.51 34.81 -31.11
CA THR A 4 25.69 36.02 -31.14
C THR A 4 24.87 36.09 -32.42
N PRO A 5 23.68 36.77 -32.46
CA PRO A 5 22.92 37.04 -33.66
C PRO A 5 23.39 38.34 -34.35
N PRO A 6 23.16 38.50 -35.66
CA PRO A 6 23.38 39.77 -36.31
C PRO A 6 22.15 40.68 -36.28
N ASP A 7 22.46 41.92 -36.04
CA ASP A 7 21.70 43.15 -36.14
C ASP A 7 21.58 43.53 -37.61
N ASP A 8 20.42 44.02 -38.07
CA ASP A 8 20.34 44.85 -39.26
C ASP A 8 19.19 45.84 -39.15
N SER A 9 19.62 47.07 -38.97
CA SER A 9 18.90 48.31 -38.97
C SER A 9 18.95 48.90 -40.38
N ALA A 10 17.82 49.27 -40.99
CA ALA A 10 17.77 50.26 -41.98
C ALA A 10 16.39 50.92 -42.15
N ALA A 11 16.34 52.18 -41.95
CA ALA A 11 15.23 53.13 -42.12
C ALA A 11 15.23 53.73 -43.54
N PRO A 12 14.49 54.83 -43.85
CA PRO A 12 13.27 54.80 -44.65
C PRO A 12 13.47 55.49 -46.02
N GLY A 13 12.70 55.12 -47.03
CA GLY A 13 12.74 55.73 -48.36
C GLY A 13 11.38 56.21 -48.84
N GLN A 14 11.38 57.43 -49.18
CA GLN A 14 10.42 58.37 -49.67
C GLN A 14 9.48 57.91 -50.81
N ALA A 15 8.29 58.51 -50.80
CA ALA A 15 7.31 58.49 -51.88
C ALA A 15 7.78 59.24 -53.15
N PRO A 16 7.23 58.89 -54.26
CA PRO A 16 6.92 59.96 -55.25
C PRO A 16 5.43 59.95 -55.68
N THR A 17 5.02 61.12 -55.91
CA THR A 17 3.76 61.67 -56.39
C THR A 17 3.45 61.35 -57.85
N THR A 18 2.13 61.34 -58.15
CA THR A 18 1.45 61.67 -59.37
C THR A 18 1.73 60.92 -60.65
N SER A 19 0.66 60.33 -61.18
CA SER A 19 0.20 60.61 -62.55
C SER A 19 -1.12 59.90 -62.89
N ASP A 20 -2.01 60.62 -63.48
CA ASP A 20 -3.14 60.38 -64.37
C ASP A 20 -3.98 59.10 -64.34
N PRO A 21 -5.32 59.28 -64.49
CA PRO A 21 -6.25 58.17 -64.59
C PRO A 21 -6.25 57.54 -65.99
N PRO A 22 -6.27 56.23 -66.14
CA PRO A 22 -6.53 55.60 -67.44
C PRO A 22 -8.02 55.60 -67.78
N PRO A 23 -8.38 55.47 -69.07
CA PRO A 23 -9.73 55.64 -69.57
C PRO A 23 -10.66 54.51 -69.17
N ALA A 24 -11.95 54.82 -69.10
CA ALA A 24 -13.06 53.95 -68.85
C ALA A 24 -13.02 52.69 -69.73
N ALA A 25 -12.97 51.51 -69.07
CA ALA A 25 -13.32 50.23 -69.68
C ALA A 25 -14.76 49.89 -69.30
N ASP A 26 -15.61 49.96 -70.27
CA ASP A 26 -16.97 49.46 -70.26
C ASP A 26 -16.99 47.98 -69.89
N GLY A 27 -17.91 47.63 -69.05
CA GLY A 27 -18.38 46.27 -69.01
C GLY A 27 -18.02 45.40 -67.76
N LEU A 28 -18.01 45.98 -66.56
CA LEU A 28 -18.15 45.16 -65.37
C LEU A 28 -19.48 45.50 -64.69
N GLU A 29 -20.49 44.69 -64.96
CA GLU A 29 -21.71 44.67 -64.14
C GLU A 29 -21.28 44.48 -62.69
N ALA A 30 -21.56 45.48 -61.87
CA ALA A 30 -21.37 45.40 -60.46
C ALA A 30 -22.30 44.29 -59.96
N LEU A 31 -21.72 43.12 -59.59
CA LEU A 31 -22.41 42.10 -58.88
C LEU A 31 -22.83 42.67 -57.52
N THR A 32 -24.03 43.18 -57.42
CA THR A 32 -24.65 43.59 -56.18
C THR A 32 -24.97 42.35 -55.40
N LEU A 33 -24.09 41.99 -54.42
CA LEU A 33 -24.35 40.96 -53.45
C LEU A 33 -25.42 41.47 -52.51
N THR A 34 -26.69 41.09 -52.76
CA THR A 34 -27.77 41.33 -51.81
C THR A 34 -27.56 40.43 -50.62
N LEU A 35 -26.97 40.97 -49.53
CA LEU A 35 -27.03 40.32 -48.26
C LEU A 35 -28.49 40.23 -47.82
N HIS A 36 -29.05 39.03 -47.87
CA HIS A 36 -30.31 38.76 -47.20
C HIS A 36 -30.08 38.86 -45.71
N ASP A 37 -30.72 39.83 -45.08
CA ASP A 37 -30.77 39.87 -43.60
C ASP A 37 -31.32 38.56 -43.07
N THR A 38 -30.52 37.82 -42.35
CA THR A 38 -31.00 36.67 -41.63
C THR A 38 -32.00 37.15 -40.57
N PRO A 39 -33.23 36.63 -40.55
CA PRO A 39 -34.21 37.08 -39.58
C PRO A 39 -33.61 36.88 -38.18
N ALA A 40 -33.55 37.96 -37.40
CA ALA A 40 -33.06 37.90 -36.03
C ALA A 40 -33.92 36.87 -35.24
N PRO A 41 -33.31 35.91 -34.60
CA PRO A 41 -34.07 34.91 -33.83
C PRO A 41 -34.88 35.65 -32.77
N ALA A 42 -36.17 35.33 -32.71
CA ALA A 42 -37.06 35.90 -31.72
C ALA A 42 -36.43 35.72 -30.31
N ARG A 43 -36.41 36.77 -29.49
CA ARG A 43 -35.76 36.78 -28.17
C ARG A 43 -36.13 35.59 -27.28
N ASP A 44 -37.36 35.10 -27.41
CA ASP A 44 -37.86 33.96 -26.66
C ASP A 44 -37.23 32.62 -27.08
N VAL A 45 -36.91 32.46 -28.38
CA VAL A 45 -36.22 31.27 -28.90
C VAL A 45 -34.77 31.28 -28.49
N ALA A 46 -34.11 32.44 -28.49
CA ALA A 46 -32.73 32.58 -28.01
C ALA A 46 -32.60 32.28 -26.50
N ALA A 47 -33.55 32.73 -25.69
CA ALA A 47 -33.61 32.44 -24.26
C ALA A 47 -33.82 30.95 -23.97
N ALA A 48 -34.71 30.27 -24.70
CA ALA A 48 -34.97 28.85 -24.58
C ALA A 48 -33.74 28.00 -25.03
N GLN A 49 -33.10 28.38 -26.10
CA GLN A 49 -31.86 27.75 -26.60
C GLN A 49 -30.70 27.92 -25.59
N SER A 50 -30.56 29.13 -25.03
CA SER A 50 -29.55 29.40 -24.01
C SER A 50 -29.77 28.55 -22.73
N ARG A 51 -31.00 28.38 -22.31
CA ARG A 51 -31.36 27.54 -21.15
C ARG A 51 -31.06 26.06 -21.41
N ARG A 52 -31.43 25.54 -22.59
CA ARG A 52 -31.10 24.16 -22.99
C ARG A 52 -29.59 23.95 -23.07
N GLY A 53 -28.86 24.89 -23.68
CA GLY A 53 -27.40 24.83 -23.77
C GLY A 53 -26.72 24.78 -22.39
N ARG A 54 -27.19 25.60 -21.43
CA ARG A 54 -26.68 25.57 -20.05
C ARG A 54 -26.97 24.25 -19.36
N ILE A 55 -28.19 23.68 -19.52
CA ILE A 55 -28.54 22.38 -18.95
C ILE A 55 -27.67 21.28 -19.57
N THR A 56 -27.51 21.28 -20.89
CA THR A 56 -26.66 20.29 -21.58
C THR A 56 -25.20 20.40 -21.11
N MET A 57 -24.66 21.61 -20.97
CA MET A 57 -23.31 21.83 -20.44
C MET A 57 -23.17 21.31 -19.02
N LEU A 58 -24.16 21.58 -18.14
CA LEU A 58 -24.17 21.06 -16.76
C LEU A 58 -24.27 19.55 -16.71
N LEU A 59 -25.05 18.91 -17.58
CA LEU A 59 -25.15 17.47 -17.68
C LEU A 59 -23.83 16.83 -18.11
N ILE A 60 -23.17 17.41 -19.11
CA ILE A 60 -21.86 16.94 -19.56
C ILE A 60 -20.83 17.08 -18.43
N LEU A 61 -20.81 18.22 -17.76
CA LEU A 61 -19.89 18.46 -16.65
C LEU A 61 -20.18 17.51 -15.47
N ALA A 62 -21.44 17.28 -15.16
CA ALA A 62 -21.84 16.30 -14.15
C ALA A 62 -21.43 14.87 -14.54
N ALA A 63 -21.65 14.48 -15.81
CA ALA A 63 -21.25 13.17 -16.31
C ALA A 63 -19.73 12.96 -16.27
N CYS A 64 -18.94 13.99 -16.55
CA CYS A 64 -17.49 13.94 -16.44
C CYS A 64 -16.99 13.95 -14.97
N ALA A 65 -17.67 14.68 -14.09
CA ALA A 65 -17.33 14.76 -12.67
C ALA A 65 -17.75 13.52 -11.89
N LEU A 66 -18.84 12.84 -12.31
CA LEU A 66 -19.44 11.73 -11.58
C LEU A 66 -18.46 10.58 -11.27
N PRO A 67 -17.63 10.07 -12.20
CA PRO A 67 -16.69 9.00 -11.88
C PRO A 67 -15.65 9.44 -10.84
N VAL A 68 -15.20 10.69 -10.87
CA VAL A 68 -14.24 11.22 -9.88
C VAL A 68 -14.90 11.32 -8.51
N VAL A 69 -16.09 11.90 -8.44
CA VAL A 69 -16.87 12.03 -7.20
C VAL A 69 -17.24 10.65 -6.66
N ALA A 70 -17.68 9.72 -7.51
CA ALA A 70 -18.00 8.36 -7.10
C ALA A 70 -16.77 7.62 -6.56
N SER A 71 -15.63 7.74 -7.20
CA SER A 71 -14.37 7.15 -6.74
C SER A 71 -13.97 7.72 -5.37
N TYR A 72 -14.04 9.05 -5.23
CA TYR A 72 -13.72 9.71 -3.96
C TYR A 72 -14.68 9.28 -2.84
N LEU A 73 -15.99 9.26 -3.13
CA LEU A 73 -17.01 8.84 -2.18
C LEU A 73 -16.80 7.38 -1.75
N THR A 74 -16.54 6.50 -2.72
CA THR A 74 -16.27 5.08 -2.46
C THR A 74 -15.03 4.91 -1.58
N TYR A 75 -13.97 5.63 -1.87
CA TYR A 75 -12.70 5.51 -1.13
C TYR A 75 -12.77 6.08 0.29
N TYR A 76 -13.36 7.28 0.46
CA TYR A 76 -13.31 7.97 1.74
C TYR A 76 -14.55 7.76 2.63
N VAL A 77 -15.74 7.61 2.03
CA VAL A 77 -16.99 7.52 2.80
C VAL A 77 -17.46 6.09 2.95
N ILE A 78 -17.56 5.36 1.85
CA ILE A 78 -18.10 4.00 1.87
C ILE A 78 -17.07 3.05 2.46
N ARG A 79 -15.76 3.29 2.22
CA ARG A 79 -14.65 2.42 2.64
C ARG A 79 -15.10 0.96 2.54
N PRO A 80 -15.27 0.42 1.33
CA PRO A 80 -15.86 -0.89 1.20
C PRO A 80 -15.05 -1.88 2.03
N GLN A 81 -15.65 -2.35 3.10
CA GLN A 81 -15.14 -3.48 3.90
C GLN A 81 -15.20 -4.78 3.07
N LEU A 82 -15.57 -4.65 1.80
CA LEU A 82 -15.64 -5.71 0.81
C LEU A 82 -14.23 -6.15 0.43
N GLY A 83 -13.82 -7.19 1.12
CA GLY A 83 -12.61 -7.89 0.82
C GLY A 83 -11.55 -7.67 1.89
N ARG A 84 -11.75 -8.21 3.08
CA ARG A 84 -10.62 -8.77 3.80
C ARG A 84 -10.04 -9.84 2.86
N THR A 85 -9.17 -9.40 1.94
CA THR A 85 -8.47 -10.30 1.01
C THR A 85 -7.50 -11.19 1.76
N ASN A 86 -7.30 -10.91 3.05
CA ASN A 86 -6.45 -11.65 3.95
C ASN A 86 -7.30 -12.48 4.91
N TYR A 87 -6.89 -13.72 5.08
CA TYR A 87 -7.46 -14.65 6.05
C TYR A 87 -7.10 -14.24 7.48
N ALA A 88 -5.84 -13.86 7.69
CA ALA A 88 -5.36 -13.32 8.96
C ALA A 88 -5.75 -11.84 9.13
N THR A 89 -5.88 -11.41 10.38
CA THR A 89 -6.25 -10.04 10.73
C THR A 89 -5.02 -9.14 10.65
N LEU A 90 -5.08 -8.08 9.83
CA LEU A 90 -4.07 -7.02 9.82
C LEU A 90 -4.23 -6.14 11.05
N VAL A 91 -3.12 -5.73 11.61
CA VAL A 91 -3.05 -4.82 12.76
C VAL A 91 -2.86 -3.38 12.25
N ASP A 92 -3.80 -2.52 12.60
CA ASP A 92 -3.77 -1.10 12.22
C ASP A 92 -4.16 -0.24 13.44
N PRO A 93 -3.29 0.67 13.90
CA PRO A 93 -1.93 0.91 13.41
C PRO A 93 -0.94 -0.23 13.73
N GLN A 94 0.06 -0.42 12.88
CA GLN A 94 1.14 -1.36 13.11
C GLN A 94 1.91 -1.03 14.40
N ARG A 95 2.32 -2.07 15.14
CA ARG A 95 3.05 -1.89 16.41
C ARG A 95 4.50 -2.35 16.25
N PRO A 96 5.49 -1.47 16.46
CA PRO A 96 6.89 -1.85 16.33
C PRO A 96 7.31 -2.83 17.42
N LEU A 97 8.33 -3.65 17.13
CA LEU A 97 9.02 -4.47 18.13
C LEU A 97 9.51 -3.58 19.28
N PRO A 98 9.14 -3.90 20.51
CA PRO A 98 9.58 -3.15 21.67
C PRO A 98 11.09 -3.22 21.84
N ASP A 99 11.67 -2.18 22.43
CA ASP A 99 13.06 -2.19 22.88
C ASP A 99 13.23 -3.07 24.13
N LEU A 100 14.48 -3.27 24.55
CA LEU A 100 14.81 -4.10 25.71
C LEU A 100 14.23 -3.55 27.02
N ALA A 101 14.00 -2.24 27.12
CA ALA A 101 13.43 -1.61 28.32
C ALA A 101 11.91 -1.86 28.40
N ALA A 102 11.21 -1.84 27.27
CA ALA A 102 9.76 -2.06 27.21
C ALA A 102 9.39 -3.54 27.24
N LEU A 103 10.24 -4.41 26.66
CA LEU A 103 10.06 -5.87 26.67
C LEU A 103 11.40 -6.54 26.95
N PRO A 104 11.77 -6.75 28.23
CA PRO A 104 12.95 -7.49 28.60
C PRO A 104 12.86 -8.91 28.07
N ALA A 105 13.77 -9.27 27.17
CA ALA A 105 13.87 -10.62 26.62
C ALA A 105 15.24 -11.21 26.94
N GLN A 106 15.26 -12.51 27.23
CA GLN A 106 16.49 -13.27 27.51
C GLN A 106 16.54 -14.50 26.60
N ASP A 107 17.71 -14.83 26.12
CA ASP A 107 17.92 -16.12 25.47
C ASP A 107 17.84 -17.29 26.49
N MET A 108 17.87 -18.52 26.00
CA MET A 108 17.81 -19.69 26.87
C MET A 108 19.08 -19.87 27.76
N ALA A 109 20.14 -19.09 27.53
CA ALA A 109 21.31 -19.01 28.39
C ALA A 109 21.23 -17.89 29.44
N GLY A 110 20.10 -17.15 29.50
CA GLY A 110 19.86 -16.06 30.44
C GLY A 110 20.49 -14.71 30.03
N ARG A 111 21.01 -14.58 28.83
CA ARG A 111 21.57 -13.32 28.34
C ARG A 111 20.45 -12.43 27.82
N SER A 112 20.49 -11.16 28.22
CA SER A 112 19.54 -10.17 27.72
C SER A 112 19.76 -9.91 26.22
N VAL A 113 18.68 -10.00 25.43
CA VAL A 113 18.69 -9.81 23.98
C VAL A 113 17.58 -8.85 23.60
N PRO A 114 17.89 -7.73 22.91
CA PRO A 114 16.85 -6.87 22.39
C PRO A 114 16.16 -7.55 21.21
N LEU A 115 14.84 -7.68 21.25
CA LEU A 115 14.06 -8.26 20.15
C LEU A 115 14.22 -7.48 18.84
N THR A 116 14.59 -6.21 18.92
CA THR A 116 14.92 -5.37 17.75
C THR A 116 16.09 -5.91 16.94
N SER A 117 16.94 -6.79 17.51
CA SER A 117 18.01 -7.48 16.78
C SER A 117 17.49 -8.49 15.74
N LEU A 118 16.22 -8.88 15.83
CA LEU A 118 15.56 -9.80 14.90
C LEU A 118 15.08 -9.09 13.60
N LYS A 119 15.22 -7.78 13.50
CA LYS A 119 14.89 -7.04 12.28
C LYS A 119 15.69 -7.53 11.09
N GLY A 120 15.08 -7.44 9.92
CA GLY A 120 15.66 -7.88 8.65
C GLY A 120 15.16 -9.24 8.19
N GLN A 121 14.30 -9.89 8.97
CA GLN A 121 13.61 -11.14 8.63
C GLN A 121 12.11 -11.02 8.92
N TRP A 122 11.30 -11.75 8.20
CA TRP A 122 9.92 -12.00 8.57
C TRP A 122 9.92 -12.92 9.78
N LEU A 123 9.20 -12.55 10.83
CA LEU A 123 9.13 -13.36 12.04
C LEU A 123 7.76 -14.00 12.15
N LEU A 124 7.73 -15.31 12.28
CA LEU A 124 6.57 -16.06 12.74
C LEU A 124 6.74 -16.26 14.25
N ILE A 125 5.89 -15.65 15.06
CA ILE A 125 6.02 -15.64 16.52
C ILE A 125 4.91 -16.48 17.15
N VAL A 126 5.29 -17.45 17.96
CA VAL A 126 4.42 -18.19 18.87
C VAL A 126 4.67 -17.70 20.30
N VAL A 127 3.61 -17.50 21.07
CA VAL A 127 3.67 -17.21 22.51
C VAL A 127 3.15 -18.44 23.23
N ALA A 128 3.89 -18.98 24.19
CA ALA A 128 3.43 -20.08 25.00
C ALA A 128 4.36 -20.28 26.23
N PRO A 129 3.86 -20.88 27.32
CA PRO A 129 4.68 -21.26 28.45
C PRO A 129 5.68 -22.38 28.09
N ALA A 130 6.75 -22.51 28.90
CA ALA A 130 7.79 -23.52 28.70
C ALA A 130 7.28 -24.98 28.82
N ALA A 131 6.19 -25.19 29.56
CA ALA A 131 5.55 -26.49 29.70
C ALA A 131 4.99 -27.03 28.37
N CYS A 132 4.72 -26.13 27.41
CA CYS A 132 4.28 -26.42 26.04
C CYS A 132 3.31 -27.62 25.95
N ASP A 133 2.05 -27.35 26.15
CA ASP A 133 0.97 -28.33 26.01
C ASP A 133 0.75 -28.71 24.51
N LYS A 134 -0.22 -29.59 24.28
CA LYS A 134 -0.54 -30.04 22.91
C LYS A 134 -0.91 -28.89 21.94
N ALA A 135 -1.55 -27.84 22.44
CA ALA A 135 -1.90 -26.69 21.65
C ALA A 135 -0.63 -25.89 21.25
N CYS A 136 0.30 -25.70 22.18
CA CYS A 136 1.61 -25.10 21.92
C CYS A 136 2.40 -25.93 20.90
N GLU A 137 2.51 -27.26 21.08
CA GLU A 137 3.20 -28.15 20.14
C GLU A 137 2.62 -28.02 18.72
N ASN A 138 1.30 -28.00 18.59
CA ASN A 138 0.63 -27.84 17.30
C ASN A 138 0.95 -26.49 16.65
N ARG A 139 1.04 -25.39 17.42
CA ARG A 139 1.41 -24.06 16.88
C ARG A 139 2.88 -24.00 16.46
N LEU A 140 3.79 -24.57 17.23
CA LEU A 140 5.19 -24.68 16.85
C LEU A 140 5.36 -25.54 15.59
N PHE A 141 4.59 -26.62 15.47
CA PHE A 141 4.55 -27.45 14.27
C PHE A 141 3.99 -26.69 13.06
N MET A 142 2.88 -25.98 13.24
CA MET A 142 2.30 -25.12 12.19
C MET A 142 3.27 -24.03 11.75
N GLN A 143 3.94 -23.36 12.68
CA GLN A 143 4.97 -22.37 12.40
C GLN A 143 6.09 -22.94 11.52
N ARG A 144 6.55 -24.16 11.82
CA ARG A 144 7.54 -24.88 11.01
C ARG A 144 6.98 -25.20 9.63
N GLN A 145 5.79 -25.76 9.54
CA GLN A 145 5.13 -26.13 8.29
C GLN A 145 4.94 -24.91 7.38
N LEU A 146 4.47 -23.79 7.93
CA LEU A 146 4.30 -22.56 7.18
C LEU A 146 5.62 -22.12 6.54
N ARG A 147 6.72 -22.12 7.29
CA ARG A 147 8.04 -21.78 6.75
C ARG A 147 8.45 -22.73 5.62
N GLU A 148 8.33 -24.04 5.83
CA GLU A 148 8.69 -25.06 4.81
C GLU A 148 7.84 -24.92 3.53
N MET A 149 6.55 -24.60 3.65
CA MET A 149 5.65 -24.38 2.52
C MET A 149 6.01 -23.15 1.68
N MET A 150 6.88 -22.25 2.15
CA MET A 150 7.33 -21.08 1.39
C MET A 150 8.43 -21.44 0.37
N GLY A 151 9.02 -22.62 0.43
CA GLY A 151 10.03 -23.07 -0.54
C GLY A 151 11.23 -22.14 -0.61
N ALA A 152 11.49 -21.56 -1.78
CA ALA A 152 12.61 -20.65 -2.01
C ALA A 152 12.59 -19.38 -1.13
N GLU A 153 11.42 -18.96 -0.66
CA GLU A 153 11.25 -17.78 0.20
C GLU A 153 11.43 -18.09 1.69
N SER A 154 11.62 -19.37 2.05
CA SER A 154 11.72 -19.81 3.45
C SER A 154 12.88 -19.15 4.22
N ASP A 155 13.97 -18.81 3.53
CA ASP A 155 15.15 -18.18 4.16
C ASP A 155 14.93 -16.72 4.56
N ARG A 156 13.81 -16.12 4.14
CA ARG A 156 13.36 -14.79 4.57
C ARG A 156 12.53 -14.83 5.85
N ILE A 157 12.25 -16.04 6.39
CA ILE A 157 11.33 -16.24 7.50
C ILE A 157 12.05 -16.92 8.65
N ASP A 158 12.06 -16.26 9.81
CA ASP A 158 12.54 -16.81 11.06
C ASP A 158 11.38 -17.24 11.95
N LYS A 159 11.62 -18.30 12.72
CA LYS A 159 10.69 -18.85 13.70
C LYS A 159 11.11 -18.43 15.09
N VAL A 160 10.20 -17.79 15.82
CA VAL A 160 10.45 -17.29 17.18
C VAL A 160 9.40 -17.87 18.13
N TRP A 161 9.86 -18.31 19.27
CA TRP A 161 9.01 -18.68 20.38
C TRP A 161 9.28 -17.76 21.57
N LEU A 162 8.30 -16.97 21.96
CA LEU A 162 8.34 -16.15 23.16
C LEU A 162 7.78 -16.95 24.32
N VAL A 163 8.67 -17.36 25.20
CA VAL A 163 8.36 -18.17 26.38
C VAL A 163 7.99 -17.25 27.52
N ASP A 164 6.74 -17.26 27.93
CA ASP A 164 6.17 -16.33 28.92
C ASP A 164 6.12 -16.92 30.35
N SER A 165 6.94 -17.91 30.60
CA SER A 165 7.06 -18.55 31.90
C SER A 165 8.51 -18.78 32.33
N PRO A 166 8.82 -18.86 33.64
CA PRO A 166 10.18 -18.99 34.13
C PRO A 166 10.74 -20.42 34.05
N GLU A 167 9.89 -21.42 33.84
CA GLU A 167 10.27 -22.83 33.87
C GLU A 167 11.24 -23.19 32.75
N ALA A 168 11.92 -24.31 32.88
CA ALA A 168 12.75 -24.86 31.82
C ALA A 168 11.87 -25.54 30.76
N ILE A 169 12.24 -25.38 29.49
CA ILE A 169 11.60 -26.12 28.40
C ILE A 169 11.87 -27.62 28.57
N ALA A 170 10.83 -28.44 28.40
CA ALA A 170 10.95 -29.88 28.46
C ALA A 170 12.00 -30.40 27.44
N PRO A 171 12.87 -31.35 27.80
CA PRO A 171 13.95 -31.81 26.91
C PRO A 171 13.48 -32.32 25.55
N ALA A 172 12.34 -32.95 25.49
CA ALA A 172 11.75 -33.42 24.21
C ALA A 172 11.40 -32.24 23.28
N VAL A 173 10.79 -31.18 23.83
CA VAL A 173 10.42 -29.98 23.08
C VAL A 173 11.70 -29.22 22.69
N ALA A 174 12.67 -29.08 23.61
CA ALA A 174 13.95 -28.45 23.33
C ALA A 174 14.68 -29.12 22.15
N THR A 175 14.68 -30.46 22.11
CA THR A 175 15.26 -31.22 20.99
C THR A 175 14.48 -30.98 19.69
N ALA A 176 13.14 -30.96 19.74
CA ALA A 176 12.31 -30.74 18.57
C ALA A 176 12.51 -29.34 17.94
N ILE A 177 12.59 -28.30 18.77
CA ILE A 177 12.81 -26.91 18.28
C ILE A 177 14.25 -26.66 17.81
N ALA A 178 15.23 -27.41 18.31
CA ALA A 178 16.63 -27.33 17.87
C ALA A 178 16.87 -27.94 16.48
N THR A 179 15.93 -28.76 15.98
CA THR A 179 16.02 -29.35 14.63
C THR A 179 16.03 -28.25 13.57
N ARG A 180 17.01 -28.26 12.71
CA ARG A 180 17.17 -27.23 11.66
C ARG A 180 16.06 -27.27 10.62
N PRO A 181 15.60 -26.13 10.13
CA PRO A 181 15.89 -24.79 10.66
C PRO A 181 15.29 -24.61 12.07
N ALA A 182 16.12 -24.22 13.03
CA ALA A 182 15.76 -24.14 14.44
C ALA A 182 14.71 -23.05 14.73
N VAL A 183 13.96 -23.20 15.82
CA VAL A 183 13.15 -22.12 16.41
C VAL A 183 14.01 -21.40 17.43
N THR A 184 14.07 -20.08 17.36
CA THR A 184 14.76 -19.27 18.36
C THR A 184 13.80 -18.96 19.50
N ALA A 185 14.12 -19.43 20.71
CA ALA A 185 13.31 -19.21 21.89
C ALA A 185 13.88 -18.07 22.75
N TYR A 186 13.00 -17.17 23.19
CA TYR A 186 13.32 -16.10 24.13
C TYR A 186 12.37 -16.12 25.30
N ARG A 187 12.92 -15.99 26.50
CA ARG A 187 12.10 -15.82 27.71
C ARG A 187 11.71 -14.36 27.86
N VAL A 188 10.42 -14.11 28.09
CA VAL A 188 9.85 -12.77 28.17
C VAL A 188 8.82 -12.70 29.29
N GLU A 189 8.58 -11.50 29.82
CA GLU A 189 7.54 -11.31 30.81
C GLU A 189 6.15 -11.19 30.15
N ARG A 190 5.19 -11.99 30.61
CA ARG A 190 3.81 -12.02 30.07
C ARG A 190 3.13 -10.64 30.09
N ALA A 191 3.29 -9.90 31.20
CA ALA A 191 2.69 -8.56 31.32
C ALA A 191 3.25 -7.57 30.27
N ALA A 192 4.53 -7.68 29.95
CA ALA A 192 5.16 -6.87 28.91
C ALA A 192 4.71 -7.29 27.51
N LEU A 193 4.52 -8.57 27.24
CA LEU A 193 3.92 -9.07 26.01
C LEU A 193 2.52 -8.53 25.79
N GLY A 194 1.65 -8.53 26.81
CA GLY A 194 0.29 -8.02 26.72
C GLY A 194 0.17 -6.52 26.43
N ARG A 195 1.25 -5.75 26.63
CA ARG A 195 1.30 -4.34 26.21
C ARG A 195 1.61 -4.18 24.72
N TRP A 196 2.28 -5.14 24.12
CA TRP A 196 2.66 -5.11 22.72
C TRP A 196 1.70 -5.88 21.82
N LEU A 197 1.43 -7.15 22.17
CA LEU A 197 0.55 -8.05 21.40
C LEU A 197 -0.88 -7.99 21.96
N GLU A 198 -1.84 -8.15 21.08
CA GLU A 198 -3.27 -8.15 21.43
C GLU A 198 -3.93 -9.39 20.82
N PRO A 199 -4.51 -10.27 21.65
CA PRO A 199 -5.26 -11.41 21.17
C PRO A 199 -6.60 -10.99 20.57
N GLU A 200 -7.27 -11.89 19.90
CA GLU A 200 -8.67 -11.71 19.49
C GLU A 200 -9.58 -11.72 20.72
N ALA A 201 -10.70 -11.01 20.63
CA ALA A 201 -11.66 -10.97 21.74
C ALA A 201 -12.12 -12.38 22.12
N GLY A 202 -11.98 -12.72 23.39
CA GLY A 202 -12.31 -14.05 23.93
C GLY A 202 -11.20 -15.10 23.81
N HIS A 203 -10.03 -14.73 23.31
CA HIS A 203 -8.86 -15.61 23.17
C HIS A 203 -7.68 -15.12 24.00
N ALA A 204 -6.72 -16.00 24.23
CA ALA A 204 -5.46 -15.69 24.90
C ALA A 204 -4.34 -15.40 23.89
N LEU A 205 -3.21 -14.83 24.37
CA LEU A 205 -2.04 -14.56 23.52
C LEU A 205 -1.50 -15.84 22.87
N GLU A 206 -1.59 -16.94 23.57
CA GLU A 206 -1.12 -18.25 23.14
C GLU A 206 -1.91 -18.82 21.97
N ASP A 207 -3.16 -18.36 21.76
CA ASP A 207 -4.04 -18.91 20.73
C ASP A 207 -3.66 -18.49 19.31
N HIS A 208 -2.77 -17.54 19.17
CA HIS A 208 -2.45 -16.94 17.89
C HIS A 208 -1.02 -17.18 17.44
N LEU A 209 -0.81 -17.12 16.11
CA LEU A 209 0.47 -16.91 15.49
C LEU A 209 0.55 -15.44 15.08
N TYR A 210 1.63 -14.76 15.48
CA TYR A 210 1.86 -13.35 15.17
C TYR A 210 2.91 -13.22 14.08
N ILE A 211 2.69 -12.30 13.15
CA ILE A 211 3.56 -12.09 12.01
C ILE A 211 4.13 -10.67 12.09
N VAL A 212 5.45 -10.59 12.13
CA VAL A 212 6.21 -9.33 12.20
C VAL A 212 7.01 -9.18 10.91
N ASP A 213 7.01 -7.97 10.37
CA ASP A 213 7.71 -7.65 9.13
C ASP A 213 9.23 -7.45 9.35
N PRO A 214 10.06 -7.41 8.30
CA PRO A 214 11.49 -7.18 8.41
C PRO A 214 11.89 -5.81 8.99
N LEU A 215 10.98 -4.83 8.97
CA LEU A 215 11.20 -3.54 9.64
C LEU A 215 10.97 -3.65 11.15
N GLY A 216 10.40 -4.77 11.60
CA GLY A 216 10.10 -5.05 12.99
C GLY A 216 8.74 -4.57 13.44
N ASN A 217 7.75 -4.49 12.55
CA ASN A 217 6.38 -4.13 12.94
C ASN A 217 5.51 -5.38 13.04
N TRP A 218 4.83 -5.55 14.15
CA TRP A 218 3.75 -6.52 14.23
C TRP A 218 2.59 -6.03 13.37
N MET A 219 2.36 -6.74 12.28
CA MET A 219 1.41 -6.31 11.26
C MET A 219 0.24 -7.24 11.06
N MET A 220 0.35 -8.51 11.51
CA MET A 220 -0.71 -9.49 11.26
C MET A 220 -0.81 -10.49 12.41
N ARG A 221 -2.05 -10.91 12.69
CA ARG A 221 -2.39 -11.95 13.64
C ARG A 221 -3.22 -13.04 12.96
N ALA A 222 -2.77 -14.29 13.05
CA ALA A 222 -3.55 -15.44 12.60
C ALA A 222 -4.75 -15.68 13.52
N PRO A 223 -5.89 -16.18 13.04
CA PRO A 223 -6.98 -16.65 13.88
C PRO A 223 -6.53 -17.78 14.82
N ALA A 224 -7.26 -17.99 15.91
CA ALA A 224 -6.95 -19.06 16.88
C ALA A 224 -6.97 -20.46 16.22
N ASP A 225 -7.96 -20.70 15.35
CA ASP A 225 -8.09 -21.94 14.56
C ASP A 225 -7.54 -21.75 13.15
N ALA A 226 -6.28 -21.32 13.04
CA ALA A 226 -5.70 -20.97 11.76
C ALA A 226 -5.55 -22.18 10.82
N ASP A 227 -6.14 -22.05 9.61
CA ASP A 227 -5.90 -22.96 8.50
C ASP A 227 -4.54 -22.64 7.87
N PRO A 228 -3.56 -23.57 7.90
CA PRO A 228 -2.21 -23.32 7.39
C PRO A 228 -2.18 -22.97 5.90
N ILE A 229 -3.10 -23.53 5.09
CA ILE A 229 -3.15 -23.28 3.64
C ILE A 229 -3.62 -21.85 3.35
N LYS A 230 -4.62 -21.39 4.10
CA LYS A 230 -5.11 -20.01 3.95
C LYS A 230 -4.09 -19.00 4.46
N LEU A 231 -3.46 -19.29 5.60
CA LEU A 231 -2.43 -18.44 6.19
C LEU A 231 -1.19 -18.38 5.28
N LYS A 232 -0.80 -19.51 4.65
CA LYS A 232 0.24 -19.55 3.63
C LYS A 232 0.00 -18.55 2.51
N LYS A 233 -1.24 -18.48 1.99
CA LYS A 233 -1.59 -17.55 0.90
C LYS A 233 -1.39 -16.09 1.30
N ASP A 234 -1.67 -15.76 2.55
CA ASP A 234 -1.46 -14.40 3.04
C ASP A 234 0.03 -14.08 3.20
N ILE A 235 0.82 -15.00 3.75
CA ILE A 235 2.27 -14.86 3.86
C ILE A 235 2.90 -14.75 2.46
N ASP A 236 2.48 -15.57 1.47
CA ASP A 236 2.94 -15.47 0.08
C ASP A 236 2.70 -14.07 -0.52
N LYS A 237 1.54 -13.45 -0.23
CA LYS A 237 1.25 -12.08 -0.69
C LYS A 237 2.21 -11.07 -0.06
N LEU A 238 2.47 -11.20 1.25
CA LEU A 238 3.37 -10.32 1.98
C LEU A 238 4.81 -10.43 1.45
N LEU A 239 5.32 -11.66 1.26
CA LEU A 239 6.65 -11.90 0.73
C LEU A 239 6.81 -11.36 -0.69
N LYS A 240 5.78 -11.51 -1.55
CA LYS A 240 5.76 -10.94 -2.89
C LYS A 240 5.73 -9.41 -2.87
N ALA A 241 4.92 -8.82 -2.01
CA ALA A 241 4.82 -7.36 -1.88
C ALA A 241 6.13 -6.74 -1.36
N SER A 242 6.88 -7.46 -0.52
CA SER A 242 8.15 -6.99 0.05
C SER A 242 9.39 -7.32 -0.78
N ALA A 243 9.27 -8.12 -1.84
CA ALA A 243 10.40 -8.70 -2.59
C ALA A 243 11.39 -7.66 -3.15
N TRP A 244 10.99 -6.41 -3.35
CA TRP A 244 11.85 -5.36 -3.88
C TRP A 244 12.70 -4.66 -2.80
N TRP A 245 12.29 -4.66 -1.52
CA TRP A 245 12.99 -3.98 -0.42
C TRP A 245 13.50 -4.94 0.66
N ASP A 246 12.94 -6.14 0.74
CA ASP A 246 13.29 -7.18 1.70
C ASP A 246 14.04 -8.31 0.99
N ARG A 247 15.33 -8.10 0.71
CA ARG A 247 16.21 -9.13 0.18
C ARG A 247 17.01 -9.77 1.31
N PRO A 248 17.24 -11.10 1.25
CA PRO A 248 18.11 -11.78 2.22
C PRO A 248 19.47 -11.07 2.31
N LYS A 249 19.99 -10.98 3.54
CA LYS A 249 21.28 -10.31 3.81
C LYS A 249 22.45 -10.88 3.02
N ASP A 250 22.36 -12.13 2.58
CA ASP A 250 23.40 -12.88 1.89
C ASP A 250 23.34 -12.74 0.35
N ALA A 251 22.42 -11.94 -0.19
CA ALA A 251 22.28 -11.70 -1.63
C ALA A 251 22.99 -10.42 -2.11
N ARG A 252 23.94 -9.86 -1.31
CA ARG A 252 24.78 -8.70 -1.70
C ARG A 252 26.23 -9.12 -1.89
#